data_f241bc5f860cd3060633da9cb1cdc20f
#
_entry.id   f241bc5f860cd3060633da9cb1cdc20f
#
_cell.length_a   1.000
_cell.length_b   1.000
_cell.length_c   1.000
_cell.angle_alpha   90.00
_cell.angle_beta   90.00
_cell.angle_gamma   90.00
#
_symmetry.space_group_name_H-M   'P 1'
#
loop_
_entity.id
_entity.type
_entity.pdbx_description
1 polymer ?
#
loop_
_entity_poly.entity_id
_entity_poly.type
_entity_poly.pdbx_seq_one_letter_code
_entity_poly.pdbx_strand_id
1 'polypeptide(L)'
;MRWRRMAVLISLFVLLLSRPDAWAATQSAPTRPPDRAALASQVREEFLRAWKGYKKYAWGHDELKPVSKTAKDWYGQSLLMTPVDALDTMLLMGLDEEAEEAKKLILENLSFDRDISVKNFEITIRLLGGLLSSYQMTGDKRLLQLAEDLGKRLLPAFSSRTGMPYMYVNLKTQRTSGAQSNPAEIGTLVLEFGTLSKLTGKKIYFEMARNALGQLYQRRSTIGLVGDGIDVETGEWTSRDSHVGGGIDSYYEYLLKCSILFNDPQCAEMWRKSHRALNEYLAEQTPTGLWYGQVDMNMGQRTASEFGALHAFLPGVLALGGDLEHARSLQSSCYRMWNLKGIEPDLLDYRSMRIVDAEYPLRPEIIESVYYLHRITRDPAYLEMGRTFFESILQRCRTEAGTTVLKDVATGEKGDLMPSYYLAETLKYLYLLFAPEDTLNLNDVVFTTEAHPLRKAR
;
A
#
# COMPACT_ATOMS: atom_id res chain seq x y z
N MET A 1 -35.67 30.70 75.33
CA MET A 1 -34.93 31.57 74.41
C MET A 1 -33.62 30.96 74.09
N ARG A 2 -33.49 30.29 72.89
CA ARG A 2 -32.23 29.93 72.28
C ARG A 2 -32.47 29.74 70.75
N TRP A 3 -31.93 30.62 69.95
CA TRP A 3 -31.99 30.64 68.52
C TRP A 3 -31.06 29.56 67.99
N ARG A 4 -31.54 28.64 67.08
CA ARG A 4 -30.75 27.76 66.30
C ARG A 4 -30.54 28.40 64.93
N ARG A 5 -29.30 28.63 64.59
CA ARG A 5 -28.86 29.04 63.23
C ARG A 5 -28.82 27.80 62.33
N MET A 6 -29.58 27.84 61.29
CA MET A 6 -29.50 26.86 60.16
C MET A 6 -28.39 27.30 59.22
N ALA A 7 -27.39 26.46 59.08
CA ALA A 7 -26.34 26.61 58.05
C ALA A 7 -26.81 26.01 56.72
N VAL A 8 -26.89 26.82 55.67
CA VAL A 8 -27.18 26.39 54.31
C VAL A 8 -25.84 26.01 53.66
N LEU A 9 -25.67 24.72 53.34
CA LEU A 9 -24.57 24.22 52.53
C LEU A 9 -24.90 24.49 51.04
N ILE A 10 -24.16 25.40 50.42
CA ILE A 10 -24.17 25.62 48.97
C ILE A 10 -23.18 24.63 48.38
N SER A 11 -23.67 23.59 47.70
CA SER A 11 -22.85 22.69 46.88
C SER A 11 -22.47 23.39 45.59
N LEU A 12 -21.20 23.74 45.44
CA LEU A 12 -20.62 24.18 44.17
C LEU A 12 -20.47 22.98 43.26
N PHE A 13 -21.30 22.87 42.21
CA PHE A 13 -21.08 21.99 41.08
C PHE A 13 -20.00 22.63 40.19
N VAL A 14 -18.80 22.11 40.25
CA VAL A 14 -17.75 22.44 39.28
C VAL A 14 -18.05 21.70 37.98
N LEU A 15 -18.60 22.41 36.99
CA LEU A 15 -18.66 21.94 35.60
C LEU A 15 -17.22 21.89 35.06
N LEU A 16 -16.66 20.70 34.99
CA LEU A 16 -15.48 20.44 34.17
C LEU A 16 -15.90 20.56 32.71
N LEU A 17 -15.76 21.76 32.14
CA LEU A 17 -15.74 21.96 30.66
C LEU A 17 -14.50 21.29 30.15
N SER A 18 -14.68 20.17 29.46
CA SER A 18 -13.65 19.55 28.63
C SER A 18 -13.14 20.60 27.62
N ARG A 19 -11.89 21.00 27.74
CA ARG A 19 -11.23 21.85 26.75
C ARG A 19 -11.11 21.06 25.45
N PRO A 20 -11.55 21.61 24.31
CA PRO A 20 -11.24 21.02 23.03
C PRO A 20 -9.72 21.04 22.82
N ASP A 21 -9.24 19.97 22.20
CA ASP A 21 -7.84 19.65 21.99
C ASP A 21 -7.00 20.87 21.59
N ALA A 22 -5.89 21.09 22.30
CA ALA A 22 -4.93 22.16 22.08
C ALA A 22 -4.23 22.11 20.69
N TRP A 23 -4.54 21.07 19.89
CA TRP A 23 -4.04 20.91 18.53
C TRP A 23 -4.74 21.82 17.51
N ALA A 24 -5.99 22.18 17.75
CA ALA A 24 -6.74 23.11 16.89
C ALA A 24 -6.22 24.55 16.95
N ALA A 25 -5.39 24.88 17.96
CA ALA A 25 -4.97 26.26 18.23
C ALA A 25 -3.65 26.69 17.56
N THR A 26 -2.96 25.79 16.83
CA THR A 26 -1.72 26.11 16.10
C THR A 26 -1.86 26.08 14.58
N GLN A 27 -3.06 25.93 14.04
CA GLN A 27 -3.27 26.18 12.63
C GLN A 27 -3.23 27.70 12.39
N SER A 28 -2.12 28.16 11.82
CA SER A 28 -2.03 29.48 11.17
C SER A 28 -3.26 29.70 10.29
N ALA A 29 -3.73 30.97 10.17
CA ALA A 29 -4.86 31.39 9.34
C ALA A 29 -4.94 30.60 8.01
N PRO A 30 -6.14 30.32 7.47
CA PRO A 30 -6.30 29.47 6.31
C PRO A 30 -5.46 30.04 5.16
N THR A 31 -4.34 29.38 4.89
CA THR A 31 -3.59 29.57 3.66
C THR A 31 -4.54 29.26 2.51
N ARG A 32 -4.49 30.07 1.46
CA ARG A 32 -5.26 29.82 0.22
C ARG A 32 -5.13 28.33 -0.12
N PRO A 33 -6.25 27.63 -0.42
CA PRO A 33 -6.18 26.21 -0.79
C PRO A 33 -5.12 26.01 -1.88
N PRO A 34 -4.36 24.90 -1.85
CA PRO A 34 -3.33 24.64 -2.83
C PRO A 34 -3.91 24.69 -4.24
N ASP A 35 -3.16 25.25 -5.16
CA ASP A 35 -3.52 25.19 -6.58
C ASP A 35 -3.36 23.77 -7.09
N ARG A 36 -4.47 23.01 -7.07
CA ARG A 36 -4.49 21.60 -7.45
C ARG A 36 -4.00 21.37 -8.87
N ALA A 37 -4.38 22.24 -9.82
CA ALA A 37 -4.01 22.08 -11.21
C ALA A 37 -2.49 22.25 -11.40
N ALA A 38 -1.91 23.27 -10.74
CA ALA A 38 -0.47 23.48 -10.74
C ALA A 38 0.28 22.29 -10.11
N LEU A 39 -0.21 21.73 -8.99
CA LEU A 39 0.41 20.57 -8.35
C LEU A 39 0.30 19.32 -9.21
N ALA A 40 -0.85 19.05 -9.84
CA ALA A 40 -1.00 17.94 -10.77
C ALA A 40 -0.03 18.03 -11.96
N SER A 41 0.15 19.24 -12.51
CA SER A 41 1.16 19.49 -13.57
C SER A 41 2.58 19.21 -13.08
N GLN A 42 2.94 19.67 -11.88
CA GLN A 42 4.26 19.43 -11.30
C GLN A 42 4.53 17.94 -11.03
N VAL A 43 3.53 17.18 -10.57
CA VAL A 43 3.66 15.72 -10.40
C VAL A 43 3.87 15.05 -11.75
N ARG A 44 3.12 15.45 -12.78
CA ARG A 44 3.29 14.93 -14.14
C ARG A 44 4.68 15.25 -14.72
N GLU A 45 5.18 16.47 -14.47
CA GLU A 45 6.54 16.86 -14.87
C GLU A 45 7.62 16.05 -14.14
N GLU A 46 7.42 15.76 -12.84
CA GLU A 46 8.33 14.90 -12.08
C GLU A 46 8.33 13.46 -12.60
N PHE A 47 7.14 12.94 -12.93
CA PHE A 47 7.04 11.64 -13.59
C PHE A 47 7.85 11.60 -14.89
N LEU A 48 7.65 12.57 -15.77
CA LEU A 48 8.37 12.68 -17.03
C LEU A 48 9.89 12.80 -16.82
N ARG A 49 10.32 13.55 -15.81
CA ARG A 49 11.74 13.70 -15.46
C ARG A 49 12.36 12.36 -15.03
N ALA A 50 11.68 11.65 -14.13
CA ALA A 50 12.11 10.35 -13.64
C ALA A 50 12.10 9.29 -14.75
N TRP A 51 11.04 9.28 -15.59
CA TRP A 51 10.91 8.40 -16.75
C TRP A 51 12.01 8.63 -17.80
N LYS A 52 12.35 9.88 -18.10
CA LYS A 52 13.48 10.21 -18.98
C LYS A 52 14.80 9.69 -18.44
N GLY A 53 15.01 9.72 -17.14
CA GLY A 53 16.18 9.13 -16.50
C GLY A 53 16.20 7.60 -16.67
N TYR A 54 15.08 6.94 -16.41
CA TYR A 54 14.92 5.51 -16.66
C TYR A 54 15.20 5.16 -18.13
N LYS A 55 14.57 5.86 -19.08
CA LYS A 55 14.80 5.66 -20.52
C LYS A 55 16.29 5.79 -20.91
N LYS A 56 16.98 6.73 -20.32
CA LYS A 56 18.38 7.01 -20.67
C LYS A 56 19.37 5.97 -20.11
N TYR A 57 19.12 5.44 -18.90
CA TYR A 57 20.12 4.67 -18.18
C TYR A 57 19.70 3.24 -17.82
N ALA A 58 18.41 2.91 -17.91
CA ALA A 58 17.87 1.61 -17.54
C ALA A 58 16.80 1.07 -18.51
N TRP A 59 16.75 1.58 -19.76
CA TRP A 59 15.74 1.14 -20.73
C TRP A 59 15.85 -0.35 -21.02
N GLY A 60 14.74 -1.07 -20.82
CA GLY A 60 14.69 -2.51 -21.00
C GLY A 60 15.15 -3.32 -19.79
N HIS A 61 15.46 -2.66 -18.67
CA HIS A 61 15.77 -3.27 -17.37
C HIS A 61 14.64 -3.08 -16.35
N ASP A 62 14.74 -3.73 -15.19
CA ASP A 62 13.68 -3.66 -14.17
C ASP A 62 13.65 -2.33 -13.45
N GLU A 63 14.80 -1.82 -12.97
CA GLU A 63 14.86 -0.60 -12.16
C GLU A 63 16.07 0.27 -12.49
N LEU A 64 15.91 1.57 -12.28
CA LEU A 64 16.98 2.56 -12.40
C LEU A 64 17.76 2.69 -11.08
N LYS A 65 19.08 2.74 -11.18
CA LYS A 65 20.00 3.20 -10.14
C LYS A 65 20.46 4.62 -10.49
N PRO A 66 19.77 5.65 -9.96
CA PRO A 66 19.89 7.01 -10.50
C PRO A 66 21.16 7.76 -10.08
N VAL A 67 21.85 7.33 -9.02
CA VAL A 67 23.11 7.93 -8.58
C VAL A 67 24.27 7.42 -9.43
N SER A 68 24.38 6.10 -9.60
CA SER A 68 25.41 5.47 -10.46
C SER A 68 25.07 5.56 -11.94
N LYS A 69 23.82 5.92 -12.29
CA LYS A 69 23.33 5.94 -13.69
C LYS A 69 23.44 4.59 -14.38
N THR A 70 23.06 3.53 -13.65
CA THR A 70 23.05 2.13 -14.11
C THR A 70 21.68 1.51 -13.89
N ALA A 71 21.51 0.26 -14.33
CA ALA A 71 20.29 -0.50 -14.16
C ALA A 71 20.44 -1.61 -13.10
N LYS A 72 19.30 -2.14 -12.67
CA LYS A 72 19.19 -3.33 -11.81
C LYS A 72 18.10 -4.24 -12.36
N ASP A 73 18.38 -5.54 -12.41
CA ASP A 73 17.41 -6.58 -12.70
C ASP A 73 17.23 -7.47 -11.46
N TRP A 74 15.97 -7.71 -11.07
CA TRP A 74 15.65 -8.38 -9.80
C TRP A 74 16.14 -9.84 -9.75
N TYR A 75 16.05 -10.52 -10.89
CA TYR A 75 16.36 -11.95 -10.99
C TYR A 75 17.54 -12.25 -11.92
N GLY A 76 18.42 -11.25 -12.11
CA GLY A 76 19.55 -11.34 -13.04
C GLY A 76 19.16 -11.32 -14.53
N GLN A 77 17.88 -11.22 -14.81
CA GLN A 77 17.28 -11.03 -16.13
C GLN A 77 16.10 -10.08 -15.98
N SER A 78 15.97 -9.12 -16.89
CA SER A 78 14.87 -8.15 -16.85
C SER A 78 13.52 -8.82 -17.11
N LEU A 79 12.54 -8.48 -16.29
CA LEU A 79 11.12 -8.71 -16.52
C LEU A 79 10.37 -7.42 -16.87
N LEU A 80 11.08 -6.36 -17.21
CA LEU A 80 10.54 -5.04 -17.56
C LEU A 80 9.64 -4.49 -16.44
N MET A 81 10.08 -4.62 -15.18
CA MET A 81 9.28 -4.28 -14.01
C MET A 81 8.75 -2.85 -14.08
N THR A 82 9.64 -1.85 -14.19
CA THR A 82 9.25 -0.43 -14.24
C THR A 82 8.33 -0.11 -15.45
N PRO A 83 8.57 -0.57 -16.68
CA PRO A 83 7.66 -0.32 -17.79
C PRO A 83 6.25 -0.88 -17.60
N VAL A 84 6.12 -2.10 -17.04
CA VAL A 84 4.81 -2.72 -16.80
C VAL A 84 4.09 -2.03 -15.66
N ASP A 85 4.79 -1.77 -14.57
CA ASP A 85 4.28 -1.19 -13.33
C ASP A 85 3.80 0.26 -13.53
N ALA A 86 4.50 1.04 -14.36
CA ALA A 86 4.21 2.44 -14.60
C ALA A 86 3.23 2.70 -15.77
N LEU A 87 2.87 1.69 -16.57
CA LEU A 87 2.11 1.90 -17.82
C LEU A 87 0.73 2.52 -17.55
N ASP A 88 -0.02 2.02 -16.61
CA ASP A 88 -1.33 2.56 -16.27
C ASP A 88 -1.26 3.96 -15.64
N THR A 89 -0.16 4.29 -14.96
CA THR A 89 0.10 5.67 -14.49
C THR A 89 0.27 6.63 -15.66
N MET A 90 1.01 6.24 -16.69
CA MET A 90 1.16 7.04 -17.92
C MET A 90 -0.18 7.30 -18.58
N LEU A 91 -1.00 6.25 -18.71
CA LEU A 91 -2.34 6.34 -19.28
C LEU A 91 -3.25 7.28 -18.46
N LEU A 92 -3.20 7.21 -17.13
CA LEU A 92 -3.95 8.11 -16.25
C LEU A 92 -3.49 9.55 -16.35
N MET A 93 -2.20 9.79 -16.55
CA MET A 93 -1.61 11.12 -16.69
C MET A 93 -1.76 11.71 -18.12
N GLY A 94 -2.31 10.96 -19.09
CA GLY A 94 -2.37 11.39 -20.49
C GLY A 94 -0.99 11.57 -21.11
N LEU A 95 -0.04 10.67 -20.79
CA LEU A 95 1.30 10.59 -21.34
C LEU A 95 1.33 9.59 -22.49
N ASP A 96 0.59 9.88 -23.56
CA ASP A 96 0.29 8.92 -24.63
C ASP A 96 1.54 8.44 -25.36
N GLU A 97 2.52 9.33 -25.60
CA GLU A 97 3.79 8.97 -26.28
C GLU A 97 4.61 8.00 -25.41
N GLU A 98 4.78 8.30 -24.13
CA GLU A 98 5.50 7.46 -23.19
C GLU A 98 4.80 6.11 -22.97
N ALA A 99 3.47 6.12 -22.89
CA ALA A 99 2.66 4.91 -22.76
C ALA A 99 2.78 3.99 -23.97
N GLU A 100 2.75 4.55 -25.20
CA GLU A 100 2.92 3.77 -26.43
C GLU A 100 4.35 3.21 -26.56
N GLU A 101 5.38 3.99 -26.20
CA GLU A 101 6.77 3.50 -26.16
C GLU A 101 6.95 2.36 -25.16
N ALA A 102 6.43 2.52 -23.93
CA ALA A 102 6.48 1.48 -22.89
C ALA A 102 5.71 0.23 -23.31
N LYS A 103 4.49 0.38 -23.83
CA LYS A 103 3.68 -0.72 -24.36
C LYS A 103 4.37 -1.45 -25.49
N LYS A 104 4.99 -0.75 -26.42
CA LYS A 104 5.78 -1.36 -27.51
C LYS A 104 6.94 -2.17 -26.94
N LEU A 105 7.73 -1.60 -26.01
CA LEU A 105 8.83 -2.32 -25.35
C LEU A 105 8.33 -3.62 -24.70
N ILE A 106 7.23 -3.54 -23.95
CA ILE A 106 6.62 -4.70 -23.27
C ILE A 106 6.23 -5.77 -24.30
N LEU A 107 5.47 -5.41 -25.32
CA LEU A 107 4.94 -6.34 -26.30
C LEU A 107 6.01 -7.01 -27.20
N GLU A 108 7.14 -6.34 -27.41
CA GLU A 108 8.23 -6.85 -28.23
C GLU A 108 9.25 -7.68 -27.42
N ASN A 109 9.39 -7.43 -26.10
CA ASN A 109 10.52 -7.97 -25.34
C ASN A 109 10.15 -8.76 -24.08
N LEU A 110 8.94 -8.57 -23.51
CA LEU A 110 8.54 -9.28 -22.31
C LEU A 110 8.19 -10.74 -22.62
N SER A 111 8.87 -11.65 -21.96
CA SER A 111 8.60 -13.09 -22.02
C SER A 111 8.75 -13.70 -20.64
N PHE A 112 7.84 -14.56 -20.27
CA PHE A 112 7.89 -15.34 -19.03
C PHE A 112 8.43 -16.76 -19.23
N ASP A 113 8.82 -17.16 -20.46
CA ASP A 113 9.52 -18.42 -20.70
C ASP A 113 11.00 -18.32 -20.32
N ARG A 114 11.24 -18.15 -19.03
CA ARG A 114 12.57 -17.94 -18.46
C ARG A 114 12.82 -18.92 -17.31
N ASP A 115 14.02 -19.50 -17.27
CA ASP A 115 14.45 -20.40 -16.19
C ASP A 115 14.96 -19.59 -15.00
N ILE A 116 14.02 -18.89 -14.36
CA ILE A 116 14.26 -18.08 -13.17
C ILE A 116 13.18 -18.38 -12.12
N SER A 117 13.58 -18.42 -10.85
CA SER A 117 12.66 -18.50 -9.72
C SER A 117 12.29 -17.10 -9.27
N VAL A 118 10.99 -16.79 -9.29
CA VAL A 118 10.46 -15.49 -8.94
C VAL A 118 9.66 -15.56 -7.65
N LYS A 119 9.59 -14.46 -6.92
CA LYS A 119 8.74 -14.30 -5.76
C LYS A 119 7.29 -14.13 -6.22
N ASN A 120 6.42 -15.10 -5.92
CA ASN A 120 5.06 -15.14 -6.42
C ASN A 120 4.26 -13.86 -6.12
N PHE A 121 4.38 -13.34 -4.90
CA PHE A 121 3.73 -12.09 -4.47
C PHE A 121 4.16 -10.91 -5.34
N GLU A 122 5.46 -10.59 -5.40
CA GLU A 122 5.98 -9.42 -6.11
C GLU A 122 5.60 -9.41 -7.60
N ILE A 123 5.71 -10.58 -8.24
CA ILE A 123 5.37 -10.71 -9.67
C ILE A 123 3.88 -10.60 -9.92
N THR A 124 3.06 -11.06 -8.96
CA THR A 124 1.60 -10.94 -9.07
C THR A 124 1.16 -9.48 -8.95
N ILE A 125 1.58 -8.76 -7.91
CA ILE A 125 1.10 -7.40 -7.68
C ILE A 125 1.57 -6.43 -8.77
N ARG A 126 2.84 -6.53 -9.21
CA ARG A 126 3.46 -5.63 -10.20
C ARG A 126 3.12 -6.02 -11.63
N LEU A 127 3.54 -7.20 -12.05
CA LEU A 127 3.43 -7.57 -13.47
C LEU A 127 2.03 -8.05 -13.84
N LEU A 128 1.44 -8.96 -13.07
CA LEU A 128 0.09 -9.41 -13.38
C LEU A 128 -0.92 -8.26 -13.19
N GLY A 129 -0.82 -7.52 -12.09
CA GLY A 129 -1.65 -6.34 -11.82
C GLY A 129 -1.53 -5.27 -12.90
N GLY A 130 -0.29 -4.87 -13.24
CA GLY A 130 -0.02 -3.85 -14.26
C GLY A 130 -0.50 -4.23 -15.66
N LEU A 131 -0.29 -5.49 -16.08
CA LEU A 131 -0.78 -6.00 -17.37
C LEU A 131 -2.31 -6.01 -17.43
N LEU A 132 -2.98 -6.44 -16.35
CA LEU A 132 -4.46 -6.48 -16.28
C LEU A 132 -5.07 -5.08 -16.29
N SER A 133 -4.52 -4.15 -15.50
CA SER A 133 -4.94 -2.76 -15.47
C SER A 133 -4.77 -2.10 -16.84
N SER A 134 -3.58 -2.22 -17.42
CA SER A 134 -3.27 -1.65 -18.73
C SER A 134 -4.13 -2.25 -19.84
N TYR A 135 -4.42 -3.55 -19.80
CA TYR A 135 -5.40 -4.16 -20.70
C TYR A 135 -6.80 -3.55 -20.56
N GLN A 136 -7.28 -3.37 -19.33
CA GLN A 136 -8.61 -2.81 -19.09
C GLN A 136 -8.71 -1.35 -19.52
N MET A 137 -7.61 -0.61 -19.53
CA MET A 137 -7.57 0.79 -19.99
C MET A 137 -7.45 0.90 -21.51
N THR A 138 -6.64 0.06 -22.16
CA THR A 138 -6.33 0.15 -23.60
C THR A 138 -7.16 -0.76 -24.49
N GLY A 139 -7.67 -1.87 -23.95
CA GLY A 139 -8.33 -2.93 -24.73
C GLY A 139 -7.35 -3.81 -25.56
N ASP A 140 -6.03 -3.63 -25.42
CA ASP A 140 -5.03 -4.40 -26.20
C ASP A 140 -4.92 -5.83 -25.67
N LYS A 141 -5.50 -6.77 -26.45
CA LYS A 141 -5.56 -8.19 -26.08
C LYS A 141 -4.20 -8.85 -25.88
N ARG A 142 -3.12 -8.29 -26.44
CA ARG A 142 -1.77 -8.84 -26.27
C ARG A 142 -1.30 -8.70 -24.82
N LEU A 143 -1.70 -7.62 -24.13
CA LEU A 143 -1.44 -7.45 -22.69
C LEU A 143 -2.17 -8.53 -21.86
N LEU A 144 -3.42 -8.84 -22.20
CA LEU A 144 -4.16 -9.93 -21.55
C LEU A 144 -3.52 -11.30 -21.82
N GLN A 145 -3.00 -11.53 -23.02
CA GLN A 145 -2.29 -12.76 -23.34
C GLN A 145 -1.01 -12.93 -22.49
N LEU A 146 -0.24 -11.85 -22.29
CA LEU A 146 0.92 -11.85 -21.40
C LEU A 146 0.48 -12.11 -19.95
N ALA A 147 -0.58 -11.43 -19.46
CA ALA A 147 -1.14 -11.66 -18.14
C ALA A 147 -1.57 -13.11 -17.93
N GLU A 148 -2.21 -13.73 -18.93
CA GLU A 148 -2.64 -15.12 -18.84
C GLU A 148 -1.46 -16.10 -18.88
N ASP A 149 -0.43 -15.88 -19.70
CA ASP A 149 0.79 -16.69 -19.69
C ASP A 149 1.47 -16.63 -18.31
N LEU A 150 1.60 -15.43 -17.73
CA LEU A 150 2.14 -15.26 -16.40
C LEU A 150 1.29 -15.98 -15.35
N GLY A 151 -0.02 -15.71 -15.30
CA GLY A 151 -0.93 -16.35 -14.33
C GLY A 151 -0.89 -17.87 -14.39
N LYS A 152 -0.79 -18.47 -15.59
CA LYS A 152 -0.64 -19.91 -15.76
C LYS A 152 0.68 -20.43 -15.17
N ARG A 153 1.79 -19.68 -15.32
CA ARG A 153 3.10 -20.06 -14.77
C ARG A 153 3.20 -19.91 -13.27
N LEU A 154 2.36 -19.06 -12.67
CA LEU A 154 2.29 -18.85 -11.23
C LEU A 154 1.37 -19.85 -10.50
N LEU A 155 0.41 -20.50 -11.19
CA LEU A 155 -0.51 -21.48 -10.58
C LEU A 155 0.19 -22.59 -9.77
N PRO A 156 1.34 -23.14 -10.18
CA PRO A 156 2.04 -24.17 -9.38
C PRO A 156 2.42 -23.72 -7.97
N ALA A 157 2.54 -22.41 -7.70
CA ALA A 157 2.79 -21.91 -6.35
C ALA A 157 1.75 -22.41 -5.34
N PHE A 158 0.49 -22.62 -5.74
CA PHE A 158 -0.61 -23.08 -4.87
C PHE A 158 -0.63 -24.59 -4.61
N SER A 159 0.43 -25.34 -4.94
CA SER A 159 0.47 -26.81 -4.84
C SER A 159 0.83 -27.35 -3.44
N SER A 160 0.94 -26.50 -2.41
CA SER A 160 1.18 -26.95 -1.04
C SER A 160 0.00 -27.80 -0.51
N ARG A 161 0.23 -28.58 0.55
CA ARG A 161 -0.82 -29.42 1.18
C ARG A 161 -2.02 -28.62 1.69
N THR A 162 -1.78 -27.38 2.10
CA THR A 162 -2.85 -26.50 2.60
C THR A 162 -3.56 -25.74 1.49
N GLY A 163 -2.99 -25.68 0.28
CA GLY A 163 -3.43 -24.83 -0.82
C GLY A 163 -3.00 -23.36 -0.68
N MET A 164 -2.24 -23.00 0.36
CA MET A 164 -1.57 -21.71 0.46
C MET A 164 -0.32 -21.71 -0.43
N PRO A 165 0.01 -20.60 -1.12
CA PRO A 165 1.11 -20.61 -2.10
C PRO A 165 2.48 -20.68 -1.45
N TYR A 166 3.39 -21.40 -2.09
CA TYR A 166 4.82 -21.26 -1.87
C TYR A 166 5.29 -19.84 -2.25
N MET A 167 6.33 -19.36 -1.57
CA MET A 167 6.87 -18.03 -1.78
C MET A 167 7.49 -17.86 -3.18
N TYR A 168 8.12 -18.91 -3.71
CA TYR A 168 8.82 -18.87 -5.01
C TYR A 168 8.30 -19.91 -5.98
N VAL A 169 8.28 -19.55 -7.26
CA VAL A 169 7.99 -20.43 -8.38
C VAL A 169 8.96 -20.16 -9.55
N ASN A 170 9.49 -21.21 -10.15
CA ASN A 170 10.30 -21.08 -11.36
C ASN A 170 9.38 -20.98 -12.58
N LEU A 171 9.49 -19.91 -13.34
CA LEU A 171 8.58 -19.61 -14.46
C LEU A 171 8.62 -20.64 -15.60
N LYS A 172 9.75 -21.33 -15.81
CA LYS A 172 9.91 -22.33 -16.87
C LYS A 172 9.67 -23.75 -16.37
N THR A 173 10.34 -24.13 -15.28
CA THR A 173 10.30 -25.50 -14.77
C THR A 173 9.11 -25.78 -13.87
N GLN A 174 8.41 -24.73 -13.43
CA GLN A 174 7.26 -24.78 -12.49
C GLN A 174 7.61 -25.37 -11.12
N ARG A 175 8.90 -25.49 -10.77
CA ARG A 175 9.35 -25.89 -9.44
C ARG A 175 9.04 -24.80 -8.44
N THR A 176 8.57 -25.21 -7.25
CA THR A 176 8.21 -24.32 -6.15
C THR A 176 9.18 -24.47 -5.00
N SER A 177 9.32 -23.43 -4.18
CA SER A 177 10.14 -23.41 -2.97
C SER A 177 9.71 -22.28 -2.02
N GLY A 178 10.21 -22.33 -0.78
CA GLY A 178 9.87 -21.34 0.23
C GLY A 178 8.52 -21.66 0.89
N ALA A 179 8.50 -22.75 1.69
CA ALA A 179 7.31 -23.12 2.48
C ALA A 179 7.06 -22.16 3.66
N GLN A 180 8.11 -21.51 4.16
CA GLN A 180 7.97 -20.44 5.14
C GLN A 180 7.49 -19.18 4.43
N SER A 181 6.32 -18.70 4.82
CA SER A 181 5.62 -17.57 4.17
C SER A 181 4.94 -16.69 5.22
N ASN A 182 4.19 -15.72 4.78
CA ASN A 182 3.49 -14.77 5.64
C ASN A 182 2.11 -14.38 5.05
N PRO A 183 1.24 -13.70 5.82
CA PRO A 183 -0.09 -13.34 5.37
C PRO A 183 -0.15 -12.50 4.09
N ALA A 184 0.75 -11.53 3.89
CA ALA A 184 0.78 -10.72 2.68
C ALA A 184 1.07 -11.57 1.43
N GLU A 185 2.11 -12.43 1.48
CA GLU A 185 2.48 -13.34 0.39
C GLU A 185 1.35 -14.30 -0.01
N ILE A 186 0.52 -14.71 0.96
CA ILE A 186 -0.55 -15.69 0.75
C ILE A 186 -1.86 -15.02 0.34
N GLY A 187 -2.20 -13.92 1.00
CA GLY A 187 -3.52 -13.29 0.90
C GLY A 187 -3.64 -12.25 -0.21
N THR A 188 -2.53 -11.66 -0.63
CA THR A 188 -2.50 -10.52 -1.56
C THR A 188 -2.35 -10.98 -3.01
N LEU A 189 -3.25 -11.87 -3.45
CA LEU A 189 -3.26 -12.45 -4.81
C LEU A 189 -4.67 -12.43 -5.43
N VAL A 190 -5.70 -12.30 -4.58
CA VAL A 190 -7.08 -12.56 -5.00
C VAL A 190 -7.63 -11.51 -5.98
N LEU A 191 -7.15 -10.28 -5.94
CA LEU A 191 -7.63 -9.22 -6.84
C LEU A 191 -7.12 -9.45 -8.27
N GLU A 192 -5.85 -9.75 -8.44
CA GLU A 192 -5.20 -9.99 -9.74
C GLU A 192 -5.68 -11.29 -10.34
N PHE A 193 -5.58 -12.41 -9.61
CA PHE A 193 -6.04 -13.72 -10.09
C PHE A 193 -7.55 -13.75 -10.32
N GLY A 194 -8.34 -13.05 -9.50
CA GLY A 194 -9.78 -12.93 -9.69
C GLY A 194 -10.14 -12.13 -10.94
N THR A 195 -9.42 -11.03 -11.19
CA THR A 195 -9.60 -10.23 -12.40
C THR A 195 -9.16 -11.02 -13.65
N LEU A 196 -8.03 -11.74 -13.59
CA LEU A 196 -7.60 -12.63 -14.66
C LEU A 196 -8.66 -13.70 -14.95
N SER A 197 -9.21 -14.32 -13.90
CA SER A 197 -10.31 -15.31 -14.02
C SER A 197 -11.51 -14.74 -14.77
N LYS A 198 -11.93 -13.53 -14.40
CA LYS A 198 -13.08 -12.85 -15.00
C LYS A 198 -12.83 -12.50 -16.46
N LEU A 199 -11.64 -11.99 -16.80
CA LEU A 199 -11.31 -11.56 -18.16
C LEU A 199 -11.06 -12.74 -19.12
N THR A 200 -10.57 -13.88 -18.62
CA THR A 200 -10.29 -15.08 -19.44
C THR A 200 -11.42 -16.12 -19.41
N GLY A 201 -12.36 -16.00 -18.46
CA GLY A 201 -13.40 -17.01 -18.21
C GLY A 201 -12.90 -18.28 -17.50
N LYS A 202 -11.62 -18.35 -17.11
CA LYS A 202 -10.98 -19.52 -16.48
C LYS A 202 -11.07 -19.41 -14.95
N LYS A 203 -12.04 -20.10 -14.35
CA LYS A 203 -12.35 -20.03 -12.91
C LYS A 203 -11.18 -20.41 -12.00
N ILE A 204 -10.30 -21.29 -12.47
CA ILE A 204 -9.18 -21.82 -11.69
C ILE A 204 -8.33 -20.72 -11.04
N TYR A 205 -8.12 -19.59 -11.72
CA TYR A 205 -7.33 -18.50 -11.18
C TYR A 205 -7.96 -17.92 -9.90
N PHE A 206 -9.25 -17.58 -9.94
CA PHE A 206 -9.94 -17.06 -8.76
C PHE A 206 -10.05 -18.11 -7.65
N GLU A 207 -10.38 -19.34 -8.01
CA GLU A 207 -10.57 -20.44 -7.06
C GLU A 207 -9.31 -20.70 -6.24
N MET A 208 -8.12 -20.71 -6.87
CA MET A 208 -6.85 -20.97 -6.17
C MET A 208 -6.50 -19.82 -5.21
N ALA A 209 -6.53 -18.58 -5.66
CA ALA A 209 -6.21 -17.42 -4.82
C ALA A 209 -7.25 -17.23 -3.69
N ARG A 210 -8.52 -17.44 -4.00
CA ARG A 210 -9.62 -17.34 -3.03
C ARG A 210 -9.55 -18.44 -1.96
N ASN A 211 -9.18 -19.67 -2.36
CA ASN A 211 -8.93 -20.75 -1.43
C ASN A 211 -7.74 -20.42 -0.51
N ALA A 212 -6.63 -19.95 -1.05
CA ALA A 212 -5.45 -19.60 -0.26
C ALA A 212 -5.78 -18.54 0.82
N LEU A 213 -6.49 -17.47 0.43
CA LEU A 213 -6.98 -16.45 1.37
C LEU A 213 -7.89 -17.07 2.45
N GLY A 214 -8.79 -17.97 2.08
CA GLY A 214 -9.69 -18.66 3.00
C GLY A 214 -8.95 -19.59 3.97
N GLN A 215 -7.95 -20.34 3.48
CA GLN A 215 -7.11 -21.21 4.30
C GLN A 215 -6.30 -20.45 5.33
N LEU A 216 -5.73 -19.31 4.95
CA LEU A 216 -5.02 -18.43 5.87
C LEU A 216 -5.99 -17.86 6.93
N TYR A 217 -7.13 -17.34 6.53
CA TYR A 217 -8.14 -16.77 7.44
C TYR A 217 -8.65 -17.79 8.46
N GLN A 218 -8.82 -19.06 8.09
CA GLN A 218 -9.25 -20.11 9.01
C GLN A 218 -8.24 -20.40 10.12
N ARG A 219 -6.96 -20.07 9.91
CA ARG A 219 -5.85 -20.28 10.85
C ARG A 219 -5.62 -19.13 11.82
N ARG A 220 -6.38 -18.03 11.71
CA ARG A 220 -6.31 -16.94 12.67
C ARG A 220 -6.59 -17.42 14.09
N SER A 221 -6.07 -16.70 15.07
CA SER A 221 -6.31 -17.01 16.49
C SER A 221 -7.79 -16.88 16.88
N THR A 222 -8.11 -17.31 18.09
CA THR A 222 -9.47 -17.20 18.67
C THR A 222 -9.92 -15.76 18.86
N ILE A 223 -8.97 -14.81 19.00
CA ILE A 223 -9.23 -13.36 19.08
C ILE A 223 -9.27 -12.69 17.72
N GLY A 224 -9.08 -13.44 16.61
CA GLY A 224 -9.24 -12.95 15.24
C GLY A 224 -8.00 -12.42 14.55
N LEU A 225 -6.83 -12.49 15.19
CA LEU A 225 -5.55 -12.01 14.66
C LEU A 225 -4.78 -13.11 13.91
N VAL A 226 -3.90 -12.71 13.00
CA VAL A 226 -2.95 -13.57 12.29
C VAL A 226 -1.53 -13.29 12.77
N GLY A 227 -0.64 -14.29 12.68
CA GLY A 227 0.78 -14.12 12.96
C GLY A 227 1.55 -13.63 11.72
N ASP A 228 2.80 -13.29 11.90
CA ASP A 228 3.70 -12.75 10.88
C ASP A 228 4.38 -13.83 10.03
N GLY A 229 4.44 -15.08 10.51
CA GLY A 229 5.08 -16.19 9.78
C GLY A 229 4.28 -17.47 9.88
N ILE A 230 4.13 -18.19 8.75
CA ILE A 230 3.38 -19.46 8.66
C ILE A 230 4.07 -20.42 7.69
N ASP A 231 4.06 -21.70 8.03
CA ASP A 231 4.49 -22.77 7.12
C ASP A 231 3.30 -23.23 6.25
N VAL A 232 3.40 -23.07 4.93
CA VAL A 232 2.30 -23.37 4.01
C VAL A 232 2.06 -24.88 3.82
N GLU A 233 3.00 -25.76 4.19
CA GLU A 233 2.81 -27.19 4.13
C GLU A 233 2.03 -27.74 5.33
N THR A 234 2.35 -27.25 6.53
CA THR A 234 1.71 -27.70 7.77
C THR A 234 0.53 -26.82 8.16
N GLY A 235 0.55 -25.55 7.78
CA GLY A 235 -0.40 -24.55 8.22
C GLY A 235 -0.16 -24.06 9.65
N GLU A 236 1.00 -24.35 10.22
CA GLU A 236 1.40 -23.91 11.56
C GLU A 236 2.07 -22.54 11.54
N TRP A 237 1.73 -21.71 12.52
CA TRP A 237 2.36 -20.40 12.69
C TRP A 237 3.80 -20.57 13.18
N THR A 238 4.73 -19.96 12.47
CA THR A 238 6.17 -19.92 12.82
C THR A 238 6.56 -18.64 13.56
N SER A 239 5.75 -17.58 13.41
CA SER A 239 5.77 -16.38 14.24
C SER A 239 4.36 -16.05 14.70
N ARG A 240 4.23 -15.58 15.94
CA ARG A 240 2.95 -15.18 16.56
C ARG A 240 2.82 -13.67 16.72
N ASP A 241 3.78 -12.92 16.23
CA ASP A 241 3.72 -11.46 16.20
C ASP A 241 2.62 -11.02 15.24
N SER A 242 1.73 -10.17 15.69
CA SER A 242 0.62 -9.63 14.92
C SER A 242 0.69 -8.11 14.87
N HIS A 243 0.68 -7.56 13.67
CA HIS A 243 0.78 -6.14 13.39
C HIS A 243 0.09 -5.81 12.07
N VAL A 244 0.25 -4.58 11.56
CA VAL A 244 -0.29 -4.13 10.27
C VAL A 244 0.81 -3.67 9.30
N GLY A 245 2.06 -4.02 9.59
CA GLY A 245 3.21 -3.71 8.72
C GLY A 245 3.59 -4.85 7.79
N GLY A 246 4.77 -4.72 7.18
CA GLY A 246 5.30 -5.65 6.19
C GLY A 246 5.20 -7.11 6.60
N GLY A 247 4.75 -7.97 5.70
CA GLY A 247 4.44 -9.38 5.95
C GLY A 247 2.98 -9.66 6.31
N ILE A 248 2.23 -8.67 6.85
CA ILE A 248 0.79 -8.84 7.14
C ILE A 248 -0.08 -7.82 6.38
N ASP A 249 0.38 -6.60 6.22
CA ASP A 249 -0.27 -5.40 5.70
C ASP A 249 -1.39 -5.65 4.67
N SER A 250 -1.03 -5.91 3.43
CA SER A 250 -1.95 -6.07 2.30
C SER A 250 -2.89 -7.28 2.40
N TYR A 251 -2.63 -8.23 3.33
CA TYR A 251 -3.63 -9.25 3.65
C TYR A 251 -4.94 -8.63 4.13
N TYR A 252 -4.88 -7.71 5.07
CA TYR A 252 -6.07 -7.03 5.58
C TYR A 252 -6.73 -6.15 4.53
N GLU A 253 -5.93 -5.46 3.76
CA GLU A 253 -6.37 -4.66 2.63
C GLU A 253 -7.17 -5.50 1.62
N TYR A 254 -6.67 -6.70 1.27
CA TYR A 254 -7.30 -7.57 0.29
C TYR A 254 -8.57 -8.24 0.78
N LEU A 255 -8.76 -8.43 2.10
CA LEU A 255 -10.06 -8.83 2.65
C LEU A 255 -11.15 -7.81 2.30
N LEU A 256 -10.86 -6.51 2.48
CA LEU A 256 -11.80 -5.45 2.14
C LEU A 256 -11.95 -5.30 0.63
N LYS A 257 -10.84 -5.15 -0.09
CA LYS A 257 -10.85 -4.86 -1.53
C LYS A 257 -11.44 -6.01 -2.35
N CYS A 258 -11.27 -7.27 -1.92
CA CYS A 258 -11.97 -8.43 -2.50
C CYS A 258 -13.49 -8.31 -2.39
N SER A 259 -13.99 -7.89 -1.23
CA SER A 259 -15.43 -7.70 -1.04
C SER A 259 -16.01 -6.62 -1.96
N ILE A 260 -15.23 -5.56 -2.21
CA ILE A 260 -15.66 -4.42 -3.05
C ILE A 260 -15.55 -4.78 -4.54
N LEU A 261 -14.47 -5.41 -4.98
CA LEU A 261 -14.20 -5.70 -6.39
C LEU A 261 -15.12 -6.79 -6.95
N PHE A 262 -15.39 -7.83 -6.15
CA PHE A 262 -16.14 -9.01 -6.58
C PHE A 262 -17.53 -9.11 -5.95
N ASN A 263 -17.91 -8.18 -5.07
CA ASN A 263 -19.11 -8.27 -4.24
C ASN A 263 -19.19 -9.59 -3.47
N ASP A 264 -18.03 -10.05 -2.94
CA ASP A 264 -17.89 -11.33 -2.23
C ASP A 264 -18.29 -11.19 -0.75
N PRO A 265 -19.41 -11.83 -0.32
CA PRO A 265 -19.89 -11.70 1.06
C PRO A 265 -18.99 -12.38 2.09
N GLN A 266 -18.20 -13.38 1.70
CA GLN A 266 -17.25 -14.00 2.61
C GLN A 266 -16.04 -13.09 2.85
N CYS A 267 -15.52 -12.43 1.83
CA CYS A 267 -14.50 -11.40 1.99
C CYS A 267 -14.99 -10.26 2.90
N ALA A 268 -16.24 -9.82 2.72
CA ALA A 268 -16.86 -8.81 3.58
C ALA A 268 -16.91 -9.24 5.06
N GLU A 269 -17.30 -10.48 5.30
CA GLU A 269 -17.37 -11.03 6.68
C GLU A 269 -15.96 -11.21 7.28
N MET A 270 -15.00 -11.68 6.48
CA MET A 270 -13.60 -11.79 6.90
C MET A 270 -13.03 -10.43 7.29
N TRP A 271 -13.23 -9.39 6.45
CA TRP A 271 -12.83 -8.02 6.76
C TRP A 271 -13.49 -7.52 8.05
N ARG A 272 -14.81 -7.62 8.16
CA ARG A 272 -15.54 -7.10 9.32
C ARG A 272 -15.04 -7.68 10.65
N LYS A 273 -14.71 -8.98 10.68
CA LYS A 273 -14.16 -9.63 11.88
C LYS A 273 -12.72 -9.22 12.15
N SER A 274 -11.88 -9.18 11.11
CA SER A 274 -10.48 -8.77 11.24
C SER A 274 -10.37 -7.31 11.67
N HIS A 275 -11.11 -6.41 11.04
CA HIS A 275 -11.15 -4.98 11.40
C HIS A 275 -11.50 -4.77 12.88
N ARG A 276 -12.48 -5.50 13.42
CA ARG A 276 -12.80 -5.43 14.85
C ARG A 276 -11.61 -5.86 15.70
N ALA A 277 -10.95 -6.95 15.37
CA ALA A 277 -9.78 -7.44 16.10
C ALA A 277 -8.60 -6.46 16.02
N LEU A 278 -8.37 -5.82 14.87
CA LEU A 278 -7.34 -4.79 14.73
C LEU A 278 -7.59 -3.61 15.69
N ASN A 279 -8.81 -3.08 15.71
CA ASN A 279 -9.16 -1.95 16.59
C ASN A 279 -9.16 -2.35 18.08
N GLU A 280 -9.52 -3.59 18.42
CA GLU A 280 -9.58 -4.05 19.80
C GLU A 280 -8.19 -4.31 20.39
N TYR A 281 -7.27 -4.90 19.61
CA TYR A 281 -6.00 -5.40 20.15
C TYR A 281 -4.76 -4.63 19.69
N LEU A 282 -4.75 -4.10 18.46
CA LEU A 282 -3.57 -3.41 17.93
C LEU A 282 -3.63 -1.89 18.16
N ALA A 283 -4.81 -1.29 18.15
CA ALA A 283 -4.96 0.14 18.37
C ALA A 283 -4.52 0.55 19.78
N GLU A 284 -3.76 1.63 19.86
CA GLU A 284 -3.27 2.19 21.10
C GLU A 284 -3.33 3.72 21.07
N GLN A 285 -4.12 4.31 21.98
CA GLN A 285 -4.12 5.75 22.17
C GLN A 285 -2.96 6.14 23.10
N THR A 286 -2.07 6.98 22.61
CA THR A 286 -0.89 7.48 23.35
C THR A 286 -0.87 8.99 23.39
N PRO A 287 0.01 9.63 24.19
CA PRO A 287 0.22 11.08 24.13
C PRO A 287 0.69 11.58 22.74
N THR A 288 1.26 10.69 21.93
CA THR A 288 1.75 11.00 20.57
C THR A 288 0.69 10.77 19.49
N GLY A 289 -0.48 10.22 19.82
CA GLY A 289 -1.59 9.96 18.91
C GLY A 289 -2.10 8.54 18.98
N LEU A 290 -3.00 8.19 18.06
CA LEU A 290 -3.47 6.83 17.83
C LEU A 290 -2.44 6.07 16.97
N TRP A 291 -2.04 4.86 17.40
CA TRP A 291 -1.12 3.98 16.70
C TRP A 291 -1.63 2.54 16.69
N TYR A 292 -1.11 1.72 15.80
CA TYR A 292 -1.38 0.28 15.73
C TYR A 292 -0.05 -0.46 15.90
N GLY A 293 0.22 -0.91 17.12
CA GLY A 293 1.48 -1.58 17.44
C GLY A 293 1.36 -3.10 17.38
N GLN A 294 2.46 -3.79 17.63
CA GLN A 294 2.58 -5.24 17.58
C GLN A 294 2.06 -5.91 18.86
N VAL A 295 1.37 -7.05 18.72
CA VAL A 295 0.88 -7.88 19.82
C VAL A 295 1.12 -9.37 19.55
N ASP A 296 1.05 -10.21 20.60
CA ASP A 296 0.91 -11.66 20.42
C ASP A 296 -0.48 -11.99 19.85
N MET A 297 -0.55 -12.72 18.75
CA MET A 297 -1.81 -13.01 18.05
C MET A 297 -2.84 -13.78 18.88
N ASN A 298 -2.42 -14.55 19.89
CA ASN A 298 -3.33 -15.39 20.70
C ASN A 298 -3.81 -14.66 21.95
N MET A 299 -2.98 -13.78 22.52
CA MET A 299 -3.27 -13.12 23.81
C MET A 299 -3.65 -11.65 23.65
N GLY A 300 -3.34 -11.02 22.49
CA GLY A 300 -3.53 -9.58 22.30
C GLY A 300 -2.60 -8.71 23.15
N GLN A 301 -1.60 -9.32 23.79
CA GLN A 301 -0.65 -8.61 24.64
C GLN A 301 0.38 -7.86 23.79
N ARG A 302 0.60 -6.57 24.10
CA ARG A 302 1.56 -5.72 23.38
C ARG A 302 2.98 -6.26 23.51
N THR A 303 3.64 -6.49 22.37
CA THR A 303 5.02 -6.98 22.27
C THR A 303 5.99 -5.91 21.80
N ALA A 304 5.54 -4.97 20.94
CA ALA A 304 6.33 -3.84 20.49
C ALA A 304 5.47 -2.60 20.22
N SER A 305 6.11 -1.42 20.29
CA SER A 305 5.51 -0.11 19.99
C SER A 305 6.11 0.47 18.69
N GLU A 306 6.25 -0.36 17.68
CA GLU A 306 6.81 0.02 16.39
C GLU A 306 5.70 0.30 15.37
N PHE A 307 5.92 1.33 14.54
CA PHE A 307 5.07 1.71 13.43
C PHE A 307 5.94 2.32 12.33
N GLY A 308 5.68 2.00 11.08
CA GLY A 308 6.52 2.45 9.99
C GLY A 308 5.75 2.81 8.73
N ALA A 309 6.51 3.11 7.69
CA ALA A 309 5.99 3.54 6.41
C ALA A 309 4.98 2.54 5.81
N LEU A 310 5.31 1.23 5.83
CA LEU A 310 4.38 0.19 5.37
C LEU A 310 3.06 0.14 6.14
N HIS A 311 3.05 0.50 7.45
CA HIS A 311 1.81 0.54 8.23
C HIS A 311 0.88 1.69 7.81
N ALA A 312 1.43 2.71 7.13
CA ALA A 312 0.71 3.94 6.79
C ALA A 312 -0.35 3.78 5.66
N PHE A 313 -0.52 2.56 5.08
CA PHE A 313 -1.65 2.21 4.22
C PHE A 313 -2.97 2.11 5.01
N LEU A 314 -2.90 1.76 6.30
CA LEU A 314 -4.07 1.44 7.10
C LEU A 314 -5.09 2.57 7.22
N PRO A 315 -4.73 3.86 7.39
CA PRO A 315 -5.73 4.95 7.38
C PRO A 315 -6.60 4.95 6.12
N GLY A 316 -6.02 4.69 4.95
CA GLY A 316 -6.73 4.60 3.68
C GLY A 316 -7.71 3.43 3.64
N VAL A 317 -7.29 2.27 4.13
CA VAL A 317 -8.14 1.06 4.19
C VAL A 317 -9.26 1.22 5.22
N LEU A 318 -8.98 1.80 6.40
CA LEU A 318 -10.01 2.11 7.40
C LEU A 318 -11.06 3.09 6.82
N ALA A 319 -10.62 4.15 6.14
CA ALA A 319 -11.52 5.10 5.49
C ALA A 319 -12.38 4.43 4.40
N LEU A 320 -11.79 3.59 3.56
CA LEU A 320 -12.50 2.82 2.53
C LEU A 320 -13.49 1.84 3.15
N GLY A 321 -13.18 1.28 4.32
CA GLY A 321 -14.03 0.39 5.11
C GLY A 321 -15.11 1.12 5.94
N GLY A 322 -15.13 2.47 5.94
CA GLY A 322 -16.10 3.29 6.64
C GLY A 322 -15.73 3.70 8.06
N ASP A 323 -14.56 3.31 8.58
CA ASP A 323 -14.06 3.68 9.90
C ASP A 323 -13.28 5.01 9.83
N LEU A 324 -13.99 6.11 9.67
CA LEU A 324 -13.38 7.43 9.48
C LEU A 324 -12.76 7.99 10.77
N GLU A 325 -13.19 7.57 11.93
CA GLU A 325 -12.66 8.05 13.21
C GLU A 325 -11.21 7.57 13.41
N HIS A 326 -10.99 6.25 13.33
CA HIS A 326 -9.65 5.68 13.43
C HIS A 326 -8.78 6.12 12.25
N ALA A 327 -9.32 6.16 11.02
CA ALA A 327 -8.61 6.60 9.83
C ALA A 327 -8.01 8.01 9.96
N ARG A 328 -8.82 8.99 10.39
CA ARG A 328 -8.38 10.38 10.60
C ARG A 328 -7.35 10.49 11.72
N SER A 329 -7.59 9.82 12.85
CA SER A 329 -6.70 9.84 13.99
C SER A 329 -5.34 9.23 13.66
N LEU A 330 -5.33 8.08 12.98
CA LEU A 330 -4.10 7.41 12.56
C LEU A 330 -3.36 8.20 11.48
N GLN A 331 -4.07 8.81 10.52
CA GLN A 331 -3.42 9.67 9.51
C GLN A 331 -2.75 10.88 10.14
N SER A 332 -3.32 11.43 11.20
CA SER A 332 -2.68 12.52 11.95
C SER A 332 -1.38 12.07 12.62
N SER A 333 -1.33 10.83 13.11
CA SER A 333 -0.12 10.22 13.65
C SER A 333 0.94 9.96 12.56
N CYS A 334 0.53 9.44 11.39
CA CYS A 334 1.42 9.26 10.24
C CYS A 334 1.99 10.60 9.77
N TYR A 335 1.17 11.67 9.72
CA TYR A 335 1.65 13.00 9.36
C TYR A 335 2.64 13.57 10.40
N ARG A 336 2.47 13.24 11.68
CA ARG A 336 3.45 13.55 12.73
C ARG A 336 4.76 12.79 12.51
N MET A 337 4.71 11.50 12.15
CA MET A 337 5.88 10.70 11.79
C MET A 337 6.65 11.34 10.62
N TRP A 338 5.95 11.75 9.55
CA TRP A 338 6.56 12.47 8.42
C TRP A 338 7.32 13.72 8.86
N ASN A 339 6.70 14.51 9.71
CA ASN A 339 7.25 15.81 10.14
C ASN A 339 8.39 15.72 11.16
N LEU A 340 8.72 14.53 11.68
CA LEU A 340 9.88 14.37 12.57
C LEU A 340 11.19 14.83 11.94
N LYS A 341 11.37 14.53 10.66
CA LYS A 341 12.55 14.86 9.88
C LYS A 341 12.21 15.55 8.54
N GLY A 342 10.93 15.89 8.31
CA GLY A 342 10.45 16.44 7.04
C GLY A 342 10.33 15.43 5.91
N ILE A 343 10.51 14.15 6.22
CA ILE A 343 10.18 12.97 5.42
C ILE A 343 10.12 11.78 6.38
N GLU A 344 9.23 10.81 6.12
CA GLU A 344 9.04 9.70 7.05
C GLU A 344 10.23 8.74 7.10
N PRO A 345 10.59 8.21 8.29
CA PRO A 345 11.47 7.06 8.42
C PRO A 345 10.73 5.76 8.08
N ASP A 346 11.48 4.71 7.72
CA ASP A 346 10.89 3.40 7.44
C ASP A 346 10.27 2.76 8.70
N LEU A 347 10.84 3.02 9.90
CA LEU A 347 10.31 2.52 11.18
C LEU A 347 10.62 3.45 12.35
N LEU A 348 9.65 3.65 13.25
CA LEU A 348 9.83 4.35 14.53
C LEU A 348 9.19 3.61 15.70
N ASP A 349 9.70 3.85 16.91
CA ASP A 349 9.01 3.56 18.17
C ASP A 349 8.06 4.72 18.46
N TYR A 350 6.75 4.49 18.36
CA TYR A 350 5.75 5.55 18.45
C TYR A 350 5.49 6.06 19.88
N ARG A 351 5.90 5.32 20.91
CA ARG A 351 5.78 5.79 22.30
C ARG A 351 6.87 6.81 22.64
N SER A 352 8.09 6.55 22.21
CA SER A 352 9.22 7.47 22.40
C SER A 352 9.45 8.43 21.23
N MET A 353 8.81 8.22 20.09
CA MET A 353 9.04 8.90 18.80
C MET A 353 10.50 8.80 18.32
N ARG A 354 11.21 7.74 18.73
CA ARG A 354 12.58 7.47 18.31
C ARG A 354 12.57 6.70 17.00
N ILE A 355 13.35 7.16 16.03
CA ILE A 355 13.54 6.46 14.77
C ILE A 355 14.31 5.15 15.03
N VAL A 356 13.77 4.04 14.56
CA VAL A 356 14.36 2.69 14.62
C VAL A 356 15.08 2.36 13.33
N ASP A 357 14.42 2.62 12.18
CA ASP A 357 15.02 2.55 10.86
C ASP A 357 14.86 3.91 10.17
N ALA A 358 15.98 4.48 9.77
CA ALA A 358 16.06 5.84 9.22
C ALA A 358 15.97 5.89 7.68
N GLU A 359 15.78 4.76 7.00
CA GLU A 359 15.64 4.73 5.55
C GLU A 359 14.32 5.40 5.10
N TYR A 360 14.29 5.88 3.88
CA TYR A 360 13.06 6.25 3.15
C TYR A 360 13.15 5.70 1.73
N PRO A 361 12.51 4.57 1.47
CA PRO A 361 12.57 3.92 0.16
C PRO A 361 11.53 4.42 -0.85
N LEU A 362 11.11 5.69 -0.80
CA LEU A 362 10.12 6.32 -1.68
C LEU A 362 8.70 5.75 -1.52
N ARG A 363 8.34 5.37 -0.32
CA ARG A 363 7.08 4.72 0.04
C ARG A 363 5.82 5.49 -0.38
N PRO A 364 4.78 4.79 -0.93
CA PRO A 364 3.50 5.37 -1.32
C PRO A 364 2.43 5.40 -0.24
N GLU A 365 2.49 4.55 0.79
CA GLU A 365 1.37 4.14 1.65
C GLU A 365 0.71 5.32 2.40
N ILE A 366 1.52 6.25 2.91
CA ILE A 366 1.00 7.46 3.56
C ILE A 366 0.28 8.38 2.57
N ILE A 367 0.71 8.39 1.32
CA ILE A 367 0.14 9.19 0.22
C ILE A 367 -1.15 8.54 -0.28
N GLU A 368 -1.17 7.21 -0.43
CA GLU A 368 -2.38 6.43 -0.71
C GLU A 368 -3.48 6.75 0.32
N SER A 369 -3.12 6.71 1.61
CA SER A 369 -4.06 7.00 2.70
C SER A 369 -4.62 8.42 2.61
N VAL A 370 -3.79 9.43 2.32
CA VAL A 370 -4.23 10.81 2.11
C VAL A 370 -5.15 10.93 0.89
N TYR A 371 -4.86 10.21 -0.19
CA TYR A 371 -5.72 10.18 -1.37
C TYR A 371 -7.11 9.63 -1.04
N TYR A 372 -7.22 8.47 -0.37
CA TYR A 372 -8.51 7.90 0.01
C TYR A 372 -9.28 8.81 0.97
N LEU A 373 -8.61 9.32 2.01
CA LEU A 373 -9.23 10.24 2.97
C LEU A 373 -9.76 11.50 2.30
N HIS A 374 -9.00 12.12 1.39
CA HIS A 374 -9.49 13.26 0.63
C HIS A 374 -10.68 12.91 -0.25
N ARG A 375 -10.62 11.79 -0.99
CA ARG A 375 -11.71 11.39 -1.90
C ARG A 375 -13.01 11.09 -1.16
N ILE A 376 -12.93 10.55 0.06
CA ILE A 376 -14.10 10.17 0.87
C ILE A 376 -14.63 11.37 1.66
N THR A 377 -13.76 12.18 2.27
CA THR A 377 -14.17 13.24 3.22
C THR A 377 -14.27 14.62 2.61
N ARG A 378 -13.58 14.87 1.50
CA ARG A 378 -13.43 16.19 0.86
C ARG A 378 -12.71 17.24 1.72
N ASP A 379 -12.06 16.81 2.80
CA ASP A 379 -11.32 17.70 3.68
C ASP A 379 -10.05 18.21 2.97
N PRO A 380 -9.88 19.55 2.82
CA PRO A 380 -8.74 20.13 2.14
C PRO A 380 -7.41 19.95 2.90
N ALA A 381 -7.44 19.59 4.18
CA ALA A 381 -6.24 19.31 4.96
C ALA A 381 -5.39 18.19 4.32
N TYR A 382 -6.04 17.21 3.69
CA TYR A 382 -5.32 16.13 3.00
C TYR A 382 -4.61 16.60 1.72
N LEU A 383 -5.10 17.65 1.06
CA LEU A 383 -4.37 18.27 -0.06
C LEU A 383 -3.08 18.93 0.42
N GLU A 384 -3.11 19.60 1.58
CA GLU A 384 -1.92 20.19 2.18
C GLU A 384 -0.90 19.13 2.64
N MET A 385 -1.37 18.01 3.22
CA MET A 385 -0.49 16.88 3.55
C MET A 385 0.19 16.35 2.28
N GLY A 386 -0.58 16.09 1.22
CA GLY A 386 -0.03 15.62 -0.06
C GLY A 386 0.96 16.61 -0.69
N ARG A 387 0.70 17.91 -0.61
CA ARG A 387 1.64 18.94 -1.05
C ARG A 387 2.95 18.87 -0.25
N THR A 388 2.86 18.76 1.07
CA THR A 388 4.02 18.62 1.95
C THR A 388 4.84 17.38 1.58
N PHE A 389 4.20 16.22 1.34
CA PHE A 389 4.88 15.00 0.94
C PHE A 389 5.59 15.16 -0.39
N PHE A 390 4.91 15.71 -1.38
CA PHE A 390 5.48 15.92 -2.71
C PHE A 390 6.69 16.88 -2.67
N GLU A 391 6.56 18.04 -2.04
CA GLU A 391 7.65 19.01 -1.89
C GLU A 391 8.86 18.42 -1.17
N SER A 392 8.64 17.62 -0.11
CA SER A 392 9.71 16.94 0.62
C SER A 392 10.46 15.95 -0.27
N ILE A 393 9.73 15.13 -1.04
CA ILE A 393 10.33 14.19 -1.99
C ILE A 393 11.17 14.94 -3.03
N LEU A 394 10.63 16.01 -3.63
CA LEU A 394 11.36 16.79 -4.62
C LEU A 394 12.65 17.38 -4.05
N GLN A 395 12.58 17.93 -2.83
CA GLN A 395 13.72 18.58 -2.19
C GLN A 395 14.81 17.58 -1.82
N ARG A 396 14.45 16.40 -1.32
CA ARG A 396 15.39 15.49 -0.65
C ARG A 396 15.85 14.31 -1.52
N CYS A 397 14.97 13.81 -2.41
CA CYS A 397 15.22 12.57 -3.13
C CYS A 397 15.66 12.74 -4.58
N ARG A 398 15.52 13.92 -5.19
CA ARG A 398 15.93 14.17 -6.59
C ARG A 398 17.43 13.98 -6.79
N THR A 399 17.78 13.39 -7.92
CA THR A 399 19.14 13.31 -8.49
C THR A 399 19.13 13.86 -9.92
N GLU A 400 20.29 13.91 -10.56
CA GLU A 400 20.38 14.30 -11.97
C GLU A 400 19.63 13.32 -12.88
N ALA A 401 19.69 12.02 -12.59
CA ALA A 401 19.15 10.96 -13.45
C ALA A 401 17.76 10.45 -13.05
N GLY A 402 17.21 10.91 -11.94
CA GLY A 402 15.91 10.41 -11.45
C GLY A 402 15.67 10.81 -10.00
N THR A 403 14.84 10.04 -9.30
CA THR A 403 14.58 10.19 -7.88
C THR A 403 15.11 8.95 -7.17
N THR A 404 15.68 9.08 -5.98
CA THR A 404 16.35 7.98 -5.28
C THR A 404 15.86 7.86 -3.84
N VAL A 405 15.92 6.66 -3.30
CA VAL A 405 15.72 6.36 -1.88
C VAL A 405 16.72 7.13 -1.01
N LEU A 406 16.36 7.39 0.25
CA LEU A 406 17.30 7.86 1.27
C LEU A 406 17.73 6.68 2.15
N LYS A 407 19.01 6.65 2.50
CA LYS A 407 19.54 5.73 3.52
C LYS A 407 19.34 6.26 4.94
N ASP A 408 19.18 7.58 5.08
CA ASP A 408 18.97 8.21 6.37
C ASP A 408 18.20 9.53 6.19
N VAL A 409 17.00 9.58 6.76
CA VAL A 409 16.11 10.75 6.70
C VAL A 409 16.61 11.93 7.52
N ALA A 410 17.49 11.73 8.52
CA ALA A 410 18.03 12.82 9.34
C ALA A 410 19.17 13.55 8.63
N THR A 411 20.04 12.80 7.96
CA THR A 411 21.20 13.36 7.24
C THR A 411 20.87 13.71 5.78
N GLY A 412 19.87 13.04 5.18
CA GLY A 412 19.57 13.15 3.75
C GLY A 412 20.53 12.35 2.87
N GLU A 413 21.27 11.38 3.44
CA GLU A 413 22.14 10.49 2.66
C GLU A 413 21.34 9.72 1.64
N LYS A 414 21.73 9.82 0.37
CA LYS A 414 21.04 9.18 -0.74
C LYS A 414 21.50 7.74 -0.91
N GLY A 415 20.54 6.84 -1.15
CA GLY A 415 20.80 5.52 -1.70
C GLY A 415 20.97 5.56 -3.23
N ASP A 416 20.90 4.41 -3.87
CA ASP A 416 21.05 4.30 -5.32
C ASP A 416 20.03 3.33 -5.91
N LEU A 417 18.74 3.69 -5.76
CA LEU A 417 17.61 2.94 -6.31
C LEU A 417 16.42 3.86 -6.52
N MET A 418 15.78 3.72 -7.66
CA MET A 418 14.43 4.20 -7.95
C MET A 418 13.54 2.99 -8.16
N PRO A 419 12.83 2.51 -7.12
CA PRO A 419 11.98 1.35 -7.23
C PRO A 419 10.81 1.62 -8.17
N SER A 420 10.28 0.58 -8.84
CA SER A 420 9.21 0.69 -9.85
C SER A 420 7.96 1.36 -9.28
N TYR A 421 7.61 1.07 -8.02
CA TYR A 421 6.45 1.65 -7.35
C TYR A 421 6.52 3.17 -7.16
N TYR A 422 7.69 3.80 -7.25
CA TYR A 422 7.74 5.27 -7.24
C TYR A 422 6.93 5.88 -8.39
N LEU A 423 7.05 5.31 -9.58
CA LEU A 423 6.26 5.70 -10.76
C LEU A 423 4.85 5.09 -10.75
N ALA A 424 4.75 3.84 -10.31
CA ALA A 424 3.50 3.09 -10.31
C ALA A 424 2.50 3.57 -9.26
N GLU A 425 2.98 3.97 -8.07
CA GLU A 425 2.14 4.28 -6.91
C GLU A 425 2.34 5.70 -6.37
N THR A 426 3.55 6.02 -5.89
CA THR A 426 3.84 7.28 -5.20
C THR A 426 3.42 8.48 -6.04
N LEU A 427 3.87 8.55 -7.29
CA LEU A 427 3.48 9.62 -8.20
C LEU A 427 2.05 9.48 -8.72
N LYS A 428 1.52 8.27 -8.86
CA LYS A 428 0.12 8.06 -9.24
C LYS A 428 -0.85 8.62 -8.22
N TYR A 429 -0.68 8.25 -6.94
CA TYR A 429 -1.54 8.76 -5.87
C TYR A 429 -1.41 10.27 -5.68
N LEU A 430 -0.20 10.84 -5.77
CA LEU A 430 0.01 12.30 -5.76
C LEU A 430 -0.72 12.97 -6.93
N TYR A 431 -0.59 12.42 -8.14
CA TYR A 431 -1.29 12.95 -9.31
C TYR A 431 -2.80 12.92 -9.13
N LEU A 432 -3.36 11.77 -8.75
CA LEU A 432 -4.81 11.59 -8.57
C LEU A 432 -5.37 12.40 -7.38
N LEU A 433 -4.56 12.73 -6.40
CA LEU A 433 -4.94 13.61 -5.29
C LEU A 433 -5.20 15.04 -5.80
N PHE A 434 -4.38 15.52 -6.75
CA PHE A 434 -4.45 16.89 -7.26
C PHE A 434 -5.20 17.01 -8.59
N ALA A 435 -5.26 15.96 -9.40
CA ALA A 435 -5.95 15.94 -10.68
C ALA A 435 -7.46 16.15 -10.52
N PRO A 436 -8.19 16.50 -11.61
CA PRO A 436 -9.64 16.52 -11.62
C PRO A 436 -10.21 15.17 -11.13
N GLU A 437 -11.32 15.23 -10.41
CA GLU A 437 -11.90 14.04 -9.77
C GLU A 437 -12.43 12.99 -10.75
N ASP A 438 -12.78 13.41 -11.94
CA ASP A 438 -13.23 12.57 -13.05
C ASP A 438 -12.08 11.89 -13.82
N THR A 439 -10.82 12.21 -13.51
CA THR A 439 -9.64 11.48 -14.04
C THR A 439 -9.75 9.98 -13.76
N LEU A 440 -10.22 9.60 -12.57
CA LEU A 440 -10.52 8.22 -12.20
C LEU A 440 -11.68 8.17 -11.18
N ASN A 441 -12.75 7.44 -11.53
CA ASN A 441 -13.90 7.29 -10.64
C ASN A 441 -13.71 6.07 -9.73
N LEU A 442 -13.55 6.27 -8.43
CA LEU A 442 -13.44 5.20 -7.42
C LEU A 442 -14.68 4.31 -7.30
N ASN A 443 -15.84 4.73 -7.85
CA ASN A 443 -17.01 3.86 -7.89
C ASN A 443 -16.88 2.75 -8.93
N ASP A 444 -16.03 2.93 -9.95
CA ASP A 444 -15.85 1.99 -11.05
C ASP A 444 -14.64 1.06 -10.88
N VAL A 445 -13.70 1.40 -9.98
CA VAL A 445 -12.45 0.66 -9.81
C VAL A 445 -12.14 0.36 -8.35
N VAL A 446 -11.25 -0.61 -8.16
CA VAL A 446 -10.52 -0.87 -6.91
C VAL A 446 -9.04 -0.87 -7.24
N PHE A 447 -8.23 -0.14 -6.49
CA PHE A 447 -6.78 -0.23 -6.59
C PHE A 447 -6.27 -1.51 -5.93
N THR A 448 -5.33 -2.19 -6.57
CA THR A 448 -4.53 -3.26 -5.93
C THR A 448 -3.56 -2.64 -4.92
N THR A 449 -2.81 -3.48 -4.21
CA THR A 449 -1.77 -3.00 -3.28
C THR A 449 -0.62 -2.29 -4.00
N GLU A 450 -0.43 -2.55 -5.32
CA GLU A 450 0.55 -1.86 -6.19
C GLU A 450 -0.12 -0.72 -7.00
N ALA A 451 -1.24 -0.20 -6.49
CA ALA A 451 -1.99 0.90 -7.10
C ALA A 451 -2.47 0.67 -8.55
N HIS A 452 -2.65 -0.57 -8.99
CA HIS A 452 -3.25 -0.85 -10.29
C HIS A 452 -4.79 -0.77 -10.22
N PRO A 453 -5.47 0.13 -10.96
CA PRO A 453 -6.92 0.23 -10.93
C PRO A 453 -7.57 -0.93 -11.70
N LEU A 454 -8.29 -1.80 -11.00
CA LEU A 454 -9.05 -2.90 -11.57
C LEU A 454 -10.56 -2.57 -11.57
N ARG A 455 -11.23 -2.80 -12.71
CA ARG A 455 -12.66 -2.49 -12.87
C ARG A 455 -13.54 -3.45 -12.08
N LYS A 456 -14.46 -2.87 -11.30
CA LYS A 456 -15.51 -3.61 -10.58
C LYS A 456 -16.38 -4.42 -11.53
N ALA A 457 -16.99 -5.48 -11.01
CA ALA A 457 -18.07 -6.15 -11.72
C ALA A 457 -19.27 -5.20 -11.85
N ARG A 458 -19.75 -4.97 -13.08
CA ARG A 458 -21.03 -4.31 -13.31
C ARG A 458 -22.17 -5.30 -13.09
#